data_b16b1d5c34a7c557500ad7634837ac7e
#
_entry.id   b16b1d5c34a7c557500ad7634837ac7e
#
_cell.length_a   1.000
_cell.length_b   1.000
_cell.length_c   1.000
_cell.angle_alpha   90.00
_cell.angle_beta   90.00
_cell.angle_gamma   90.00
#
_symmetry.space_group_name_H-M   'P 1'
#
loop_
_entity.id
_entity.type
_entity.pdbx_description
1 polymer ?
#
loop_
_entity_poly.entity_id
_entity_poly.type
_entity_poly.pdbx_seq_one_letter_code
_entity_poly.pdbx_strand_id
1 'polypeptide(L)'
;APDARQGLFRHLAEKGIAEDLVVDAGLCAKPDDGGEPYDRFRGRIILPIRDARGRAIALVGRAMDPNARAKYLNSPETELFDKGRTLFNHGPAREAAGKGKPLIVAEGYMDVIALSEAGFTATVAPLGTAITEDQLHLLWRIHDEPIIALDGDTAGLRAAMRVVDLALPLIEAGKSLRFCLMPEGLDPDDLIRAQGPGAMQRQLDASIPLVQLLWRRETEGKAFDSPERKAALDRSLRDAIRLIRDPSLRRHYGDEVNRLRQQLFGAGRSRAAGTGFRPRGPRFNQPAQPMVETKASALAAAGAPFEEQLREAVILATLMHRPSLIADFVTDLEHLQTSQPEHETARNVLL
;
A
#
# COMPACT_ATOMS: atom_id res chain seq x y z
N ALA A 1 -3.08 16.99 30.55
CA ALA A 1 -2.31 17.11 31.80
C ALA A 1 -2.04 18.59 32.09
N PRO A 2 -2.23 19.05 33.33
CA PRO A 2 -1.89 20.40 33.72
C PRO A 2 -0.38 20.68 33.54
N ASP A 3 -0.01 21.96 33.48
CA ASP A 3 1.40 22.37 33.43
C ASP A 3 1.97 22.59 34.86
N ALA A 4 1.80 21.58 35.69
CA ALA A 4 2.34 21.56 37.05
C ALA A 4 3.53 20.60 37.13
N ARG A 5 4.61 21.03 37.83
CA ARG A 5 5.83 20.19 37.91
C ARG A 5 5.60 18.84 38.62
N GLN A 6 4.74 18.84 39.65
CA GLN A 6 4.51 17.68 40.54
C GLN A 6 3.02 17.46 40.85
N GLY A 7 2.12 17.88 39.98
CA GLY A 7 0.68 17.79 40.23
C GLY A 7 0.20 16.36 40.31
N LEU A 8 0.59 15.53 39.33
CA LEU A 8 0.25 14.10 39.32
C LEU A 8 1.00 13.35 40.41
N PHE A 9 2.29 13.61 40.58
CA PHE A 9 3.10 12.93 41.61
C PHE A 9 2.50 13.10 43.03
N ARG A 10 2.19 14.33 43.40
CA ARG A 10 1.57 14.61 44.73
C ARG A 10 0.20 13.95 44.87
N HIS A 11 -0.62 14.04 43.87
CA HIS A 11 -1.94 13.40 43.86
C HIS A 11 -1.87 11.88 44.06
N LEU A 12 -0.90 11.22 43.42
CA LEU A 12 -0.70 9.77 43.57
C LEU A 12 -0.12 9.40 44.93
N ALA A 13 0.81 10.22 45.46
CA ALA A 13 1.35 10.07 46.81
C ALA A 13 0.27 10.20 47.89
N GLU A 14 -0.65 11.17 47.76
CA GLU A 14 -1.82 11.33 48.64
C GLU A 14 -2.75 10.11 48.64
N LYS A 15 -2.76 9.36 47.53
CA LYS A 15 -3.50 8.08 47.40
C LYS A 15 -2.71 6.88 47.89
N GLY A 16 -1.52 7.07 48.45
CA GLY A 16 -0.67 6.00 48.97
C GLY A 16 0.07 5.18 47.91
N ILE A 17 0.17 5.70 46.69
CA ILE A 17 0.94 5.06 45.61
C ILE A 17 2.42 5.33 45.84
N ALA A 18 3.25 4.29 45.87
CA ALA A 18 4.69 4.41 46.09
C ALA A 18 5.40 5.14 44.96
N GLU A 19 6.40 5.95 45.29
CA GLU A 19 7.21 6.72 44.34
C GLU A 19 7.79 5.84 43.24
N ASP A 20 8.43 4.72 43.59
CA ASP A 20 9.08 3.82 42.64
C ASP A 20 8.07 3.31 41.60
N LEU A 21 6.86 2.93 42.04
CA LEU A 21 5.81 2.48 41.13
C LEU A 21 5.36 3.58 40.13
N VAL A 22 5.31 4.84 40.59
CA VAL A 22 4.94 5.98 39.71
C VAL A 22 6.01 6.27 38.69
N VAL A 23 7.28 6.11 39.04
CA VAL A 23 8.44 6.27 38.16
C VAL A 23 8.53 5.11 37.18
N ASP A 24 8.41 3.85 37.66
CA ASP A 24 8.47 2.63 36.85
C ASP A 24 7.33 2.57 35.83
N ALA A 25 6.14 3.08 36.19
CA ALA A 25 5.03 3.25 35.26
C ALA A 25 5.26 4.32 34.19
N GLY A 26 6.37 5.07 34.25
CA GLY A 26 6.72 6.14 33.33
C GLY A 26 5.80 7.38 33.41
N LEU A 27 5.08 7.56 34.51
CA LEU A 27 4.23 8.74 34.76
C LEU A 27 5.03 9.95 35.21
N CYS A 28 6.05 9.70 36.03
CA CYS A 28 7.00 10.71 36.49
C CYS A 28 8.41 10.32 36.09
N ALA A 29 9.32 11.27 36.08
CA ALA A 29 10.74 11.08 35.88
C ALA A 29 11.51 11.56 37.10
N LYS A 30 12.57 10.82 37.48
CA LYS A 30 13.48 11.20 38.55
C LYS A 30 14.68 11.94 37.95
N PRO A 31 15.05 13.11 38.45
CA PRO A 31 16.23 13.82 38.00
C PRO A 31 17.52 13.07 38.35
N ASP A 32 18.54 13.15 37.49
CA ASP A 32 19.83 12.50 37.68
C ASP A 32 20.60 13.00 38.92
N ASP A 33 20.28 14.23 39.41
CA ASP A 33 20.86 14.85 40.59
C ASP A 33 20.24 14.39 41.93
N GLY A 34 19.31 13.43 41.86
CA GLY A 34 18.62 12.86 43.05
C GLY A 34 17.52 13.73 43.60
N GLY A 35 17.07 14.74 42.84
CA GLY A 35 15.94 15.59 43.23
C GLY A 35 14.60 14.83 43.22
N GLU A 36 13.53 15.49 43.73
CA GLU A 36 12.18 14.94 43.78
C GLU A 36 11.67 14.65 42.34
N PRO A 37 10.93 13.55 42.16
CA PRO A 37 10.29 13.23 40.89
C PRO A 37 9.40 14.36 40.36
N TYR A 38 9.32 14.48 39.06
CA TYR A 38 8.46 15.45 38.37
C TYR A 38 7.56 14.75 37.32
N ASP A 39 6.39 15.35 37.10
CA ASP A 39 5.42 14.89 36.14
C ASP A 39 6.02 14.89 34.72
N ARG A 40 5.99 13.74 34.03
CA ARG A 40 6.54 13.61 32.69
C ARG A 40 5.69 14.34 31.65
N PHE A 41 4.37 14.25 31.76
CA PHE A 41 3.42 14.81 30.79
C PHE A 41 2.83 16.14 31.31
N ARG A 42 3.50 17.24 31.05
CA ARG A 42 3.06 18.59 31.47
C ARG A 42 2.57 19.40 30.29
N GLY A 43 1.48 20.14 30.41
CA GLY A 43 0.92 21.00 29.36
C GLY A 43 0.55 20.20 28.08
N ARG A 44 0.02 18.97 28.25
CA ARG A 44 -0.22 18.06 27.13
C ARG A 44 -1.62 17.46 27.15
N ILE A 45 -2.17 17.24 25.96
CA ILE A 45 -3.31 16.34 25.76
C ILE A 45 -2.77 14.91 25.90
N ILE A 46 -3.46 14.09 26.70
CA ILE A 46 -3.03 12.71 26.99
C ILE A 46 -3.88 11.72 26.21
N LEU A 47 -3.20 10.86 25.46
CA LEU A 47 -3.79 9.74 24.73
C LEU A 47 -3.31 8.44 25.39
N PRO A 48 -4.21 7.61 25.95
CA PRO A 48 -3.81 6.35 26.56
C PRO A 48 -3.51 5.30 25.48
N ILE A 49 -2.38 4.63 25.62
CA ILE A 49 -2.05 3.41 24.88
C ILE A 49 -2.62 2.24 25.69
N ARG A 50 -3.41 1.39 25.04
CA ARG A 50 -4.15 0.33 25.69
C ARG A 50 -3.72 -1.05 25.20
N ASP A 51 -3.73 -2.02 26.12
CA ASP A 51 -3.55 -3.44 25.79
C ASP A 51 -4.82 -4.03 25.11
N ALA A 52 -4.75 -5.30 24.71
CA ALA A 52 -5.86 -6.01 24.09
C ALA A 52 -7.11 -6.16 25.00
N ARG A 53 -6.97 -5.92 26.32
CA ARG A 53 -8.05 -5.93 27.30
C ARG A 53 -8.60 -4.53 27.60
N GLY A 54 -8.09 -3.50 26.92
CA GLY A 54 -8.49 -2.11 27.09
C GLY A 54 -7.86 -1.39 28.27
N ARG A 55 -6.91 -2.00 29.01
CA ARG A 55 -6.21 -1.38 30.14
C ARG A 55 -5.14 -0.43 29.60
N ALA A 56 -5.01 0.75 30.18
CA ALA A 56 -3.92 1.68 29.84
C ALA A 56 -2.58 1.10 30.33
N ILE A 57 -1.64 0.91 29.41
CA ILE A 57 -0.29 0.40 29.66
C ILE A 57 0.78 1.46 29.44
N ALA A 58 0.46 2.53 28.74
CA ALA A 58 1.33 3.68 28.51
C ALA A 58 0.51 4.90 28.11
N LEU A 59 1.17 6.07 28.02
CA LEU A 59 0.57 7.33 27.63
C LEU A 59 1.36 7.99 26.52
N VAL A 60 0.66 8.71 25.65
CA VAL A 60 1.23 9.68 24.72
C VAL A 60 0.76 11.07 25.11
N GLY A 61 1.66 12.02 25.20
CA GLY A 61 1.33 13.43 25.46
C GLY A 61 1.58 14.29 24.24
N ARG A 62 0.52 14.85 23.61
CA ARG A 62 0.63 15.86 22.57
C ARG A 62 0.74 17.24 23.20
N ALA A 63 1.80 17.99 22.90
CA ALA A 63 1.98 19.35 23.42
C ALA A 63 0.83 20.27 22.99
N MET A 64 0.35 21.11 23.92
CA MET A 64 -0.62 22.17 23.63
C MET A 64 0.09 23.45 23.17
N ASP A 65 1.32 23.65 23.61
CA ASP A 65 2.16 24.77 23.16
C ASP A 65 2.79 24.40 21.79
N PRO A 66 2.57 25.22 20.74
CA PRO A 66 3.17 24.98 19.41
C PRO A 66 4.70 25.09 19.42
N ASN A 67 5.28 25.80 20.39
CA ASN A 67 6.73 26.01 20.56
C ASN A 67 7.39 24.93 21.45
N ALA A 68 6.64 23.92 21.90
CA ALA A 68 7.18 22.87 22.73
C ALA A 68 8.31 22.12 22.02
N ARG A 69 9.43 21.85 22.72
CA ARG A 69 10.59 21.13 22.21
C ARG A 69 10.23 19.78 21.51
N ALA A 70 9.19 19.10 22.00
CA ALA A 70 8.70 17.87 21.42
C ALA A 70 7.18 17.94 21.27
N LYS A 71 6.68 17.88 20.02
CA LYS A 71 5.25 17.84 19.71
C LYS A 71 4.56 16.65 20.38
N TYR A 72 5.18 15.47 20.33
CA TYR A 72 4.72 14.26 21.00
C TYR A 72 5.77 13.75 21.99
N LEU A 73 5.29 13.23 23.10
CA LEU A 73 6.09 12.59 24.13
C LEU A 73 5.42 11.26 24.51
N ASN A 74 6.11 10.16 24.30
CA ASN A 74 5.66 8.82 24.66
C ASN A 74 6.17 8.44 26.06
N SER A 75 5.45 7.53 26.74
CA SER A 75 6.00 6.82 27.89
C SER A 75 7.33 6.15 27.52
N PRO A 76 8.25 6.00 28.47
CA PRO A 76 9.42 5.14 28.28
C PRO A 76 8.96 3.68 28.12
N GLU A 77 9.86 2.80 27.73
CA GLU A 77 9.69 1.36 27.85
C GLU A 77 9.52 0.99 29.32
N THR A 78 8.59 0.08 29.61
CA THR A 78 8.31 -0.42 30.97
C THR A 78 8.03 -1.92 30.92
N GLU A 79 7.89 -2.59 32.04
CA GLU A 79 7.49 -4.00 32.08
C GLU A 79 6.15 -4.28 31.38
N LEU A 80 5.25 -3.28 31.30
CA LEU A 80 3.95 -3.40 30.67
C LEU A 80 3.92 -2.89 29.23
N PHE A 81 4.94 -2.15 28.80
CA PHE A 81 4.90 -1.41 27.54
C PHE A 81 6.19 -1.51 26.74
N ASP A 82 6.09 -2.12 25.57
CA ASP A 82 7.11 -2.21 24.54
C ASP A 82 6.58 -1.55 23.26
N LYS A 83 7.23 -0.46 22.82
CA LYS A 83 6.82 0.29 21.62
C LYS A 83 6.91 -0.55 20.35
N GLY A 84 7.91 -1.40 20.26
CA GLY A 84 8.15 -2.25 19.10
C GLY A 84 7.12 -3.38 18.94
N ARG A 85 6.34 -3.67 20.00
CA ARG A 85 5.37 -4.76 20.05
C ARG A 85 3.93 -4.30 20.27
N THR A 86 3.72 -2.99 20.31
CA THR A 86 2.41 -2.40 20.59
C THR A 86 1.98 -1.51 19.43
N LEU A 87 0.67 -1.47 19.15
CA LEU A 87 0.04 -0.56 18.20
C LEU A 87 -0.97 0.33 18.93
N PHE A 88 -0.98 1.63 18.60
CA PHE A 88 -2.03 2.53 19.05
C PHE A 88 -3.38 2.11 18.48
N ASN A 89 -4.43 2.19 19.29
CA ASN A 89 -5.82 1.83 18.96
C ASN A 89 -6.04 0.35 18.59
N HIS A 90 -5.14 -0.55 18.99
CA HIS A 90 -5.17 -1.99 18.63
C HIS A 90 -6.51 -2.68 18.95
N GLY A 91 -7.06 -2.49 20.16
CA GLY A 91 -8.29 -3.18 20.61
C GLY A 91 -9.52 -2.83 19.75
N PRO A 92 -9.90 -1.54 19.65
CA PRO A 92 -11.01 -1.10 18.81
C PRO A 92 -10.83 -1.46 17.33
N ALA A 93 -9.62 -1.32 16.79
CA ALA A 93 -9.33 -1.65 15.40
C ALA A 93 -9.50 -3.15 15.13
N ARG A 94 -9.05 -4.02 16.03
CA ARG A 94 -9.24 -5.48 15.93
C ARG A 94 -10.73 -5.84 15.93
N GLU A 95 -11.53 -5.21 16.78
CA GLU A 95 -12.96 -5.46 16.84
C GLU A 95 -13.65 -5.03 15.52
N ALA A 96 -13.29 -3.87 14.99
CA ALA A 96 -13.82 -3.37 13.74
C ALA A 96 -13.39 -4.22 12.52
N ALA A 97 -12.14 -4.66 12.48
CA ALA A 97 -11.64 -5.56 11.43
C ALA A 97 -12.34 -6.93 11.48
N GLY A 98 -12.62 -7.47 12.69
CA GLY A 98 -13.41 -8.68 12.87
C GLY A 98 -14.86 -8.57 12.37
N LYS A 99 -15.37 -7.35 12.20
CA LYS A 99 -16.67 -7.04 11.56
C LYS A 99 -16.55 -6.78 10.04
N GLY A 100 -15.41 -7.11 9.43
CA GLY A 100 -15.17 -6.99 7.99
C GLY A 100 -14.71 -5.61 7.52
N LYS A 101 -14.29 -4.71 8.41
CA LYS A 101 -13.67 -3.43 8.02
C LYS A 101 -12.22 -3.65 7.62
N PRO A 102 -11.72 -3.02 6.54
CA PRO A 102 -10.31 -3.10 6.16
C PRO A 102 -9.44 -2.48 7.24
N LEU A 103 -8.35 -3.18 7.61
CA LEU A 103 -7.39 -2.67 8.58
C LEU A 103 -6.49 -1.63 7.93
N ILE A 104 -6.46 -0.42 8.49
CA ILE A 104 -5.63 0.70 8.03
C ILE A 104 -4.53 0.93 9.06
N VAL A 105 -3.31 1.13 8.57
CA VAL A 105 -2.15 1.49 9.40
C VAL A 105 -1.73 2.89 9.00
N ALA A 106 -1.95 3.87 9.84
CA ALA A 106 -1.52 5.25 9.65
C ALA A 106 -0.16 5.52 10.30
N GLU A 107 0.48 6.64 9.99
CA GLU A 107 1.78 6.98 10.58
C GLU A 107 1.65 7.53 12.00
N GLY A 108 0.61 8.33 12.26
CA GLY A 108 0.46 9.10 13.50
C GLY A 108 -0.81 8.84 14.29
N TYR A 109 -0.78 9.27 15.54
CA TYR A 109 -1.93 9.18 16.45
C TYR A 109 -3.13 10.02 15.99
N MET A 110 -2.86 11.19 15.40
CA MET A 110 -3.92 12.10 14.95
C MET A 110 -4.61 11.54 13.73
N ASP A 111 -3.87 10.91 12.81
CA ASP A 111 -4.45 10.26 11.64
C ASP A 111 -5.38 9.12 12.06
N VAL A 112 -5.00 8.33 13.07
CA VAL A 112 -5.87 7.28 13.62
C VAL A 112 -7.15 7.87 14.20
N ILE A 113 -7.07 8.99 14.89
CA ILE A 113 -8.24 9.66 15.46
C ILE A 113 -9.13 10.20 14.33
N ALA A 114 -8.56 10.94 13.38
CA ALA A 114 -9.29 11.52 12.25
C ALA A 114 -9.95 10.45 11.38
N LEU A 115 -9.22 9.38 11.06
CA LEU A 115 -9.75 8.23 10.32
C LEU A 115 -10.89 7.55 11.08
N SER A 116 -10.73 7.34 12.40
CA SER A 116 -11.77 6.70 13.22
C SER A 116 -13.03 7.55 13.31
N GLU A 117 -12.91 8.88 13.49
CA GLU A 117 -14.03 9.84 13.49
C GLU A 117 -14.73 9.91 12.14
N ALA A 118 -13.96 9.76 11.04
CA ALA A 118 -14.50 9.71 9.68
C ALA A 118 -15.15 8.35 9.31
N GLY A 119 -15.20 7.38 10.25
CA GLY A 119 -15.86 6.08 10.06
C GLY A 119 -14.93 4.92 9.69
N PHE A 120 -13.61 5.18 9.50
CA PHE A 120 -12.60 4.15 9.26
C PHE A 120 -12.09 3.59 10.60
N THR A 121 -12.96 2.88 11.30
CA THR A 121 -12.75 2.48 12.71
C THR A 121 -11.70 1.40 12.91
N ALA A 122 -11.36 0.62 11.87
CA ALA A 122 -10.28 -0.37 11.92
C ALA A 122 -8.92 0.27 11.57
N THR A 123 -8.50 1.26 12.36
CA THR A 123 -7.26 2.02 12.11
C THR A 123 -6.33 1.93 13.31
N VAL A 124 -5.04 1.70 13.05
CA VAL A 124 -3.95 1.64 14.03
C VAL A 124 -2.76 2.49 13.61
N ALA A 125 -1.85 2.77 14.53
CA ALA A 125 -0.54 3.37 14.20
C ALA A 125 0.58 2.74 15.04
N PRO A 126 1.84 2.72 14.52
CA PRO A 126 3.02 2.47 15.33
C PRO A 126 3.24 3.62 16.31
N LEU A 127 4.09 3.42 17.30
CA LEU A 127 4.23 4.34 18.44
C LEU A 127 5.38 5.34 18.28
N GLY A 128 5.36 6.13 17.21
CA GLY A 128 6.38 7.14 16.93
C GLY A 128 7.71 6.58 16.44
N THR A 129 7.68 5.37 15.90
CA THR A 129 8.81 4.66 15.29
C THR A 129 8.39 4.05 13.96
N ALA A 130 9.36 3.62 13.15
CA ALA A 130 9.06 2.77 11.98
C ALA A 130 8.39 1.47 12.44
N ILE A 131 7.56 0.88 11.56
CA ILE A 131 6.93 -0.42 11.79
C ILE A 131 8.02 -1.48 12.02
N THR A 132 7.84 -2.31 13.05
CA THR A 132 8.73 -3.42 13.38
C THR A 132 8.21 -4.76 12.85
N GLU A 133 9.06 -5.80 12.90
CA GLU A 133 8.68 -7.18 12.57
C GLU A 133 7.54 -7.68 13.47
N ASP A 134 7.65 -7.47 14.78
CA ASP A 134 6.61 -7.85 15.75
C ASP A 134 5.28 -7.14 15.47
N GLN A 135 5.32 -5.85 15.08
CA GLN A 135 4.13 -5.11 14.69
C GLN A 135 3.52 -5.62 13.38
N LEU A 136 4.33 -6.01 12.38
CA LEU A 136 3.82 -6.65 11.16
C LEU A 136 3.11 -7.97 11.49
N HIS A 137 3.71 -8.81 12.32
CA HIS A 137 3.07 -10.04 12.76
C HIS A 137 1.77 -9.77 13.54
N LEU A 138 1.72 -8.69 14.32
CA LEU A 138 0.51 -8.28 15.03
C LEU A 138 -0.59 -7.83 14.06
N LEU A 139 -0.24 -7.06 13.03
CA LEU A 139 -1.16 -6.63 11.97
C LEU A 139 -1.76 -7.83 11.23
N TRP A 140 -0.94 -8.82 10.86
CA TRP A 140 -1.40 -10.03 10.16
C TRP A 140 -2.23 -10.99 11.05
N ARG A 141 -2.19 -10.84 12.38
CA ARG A 141 -3.15 -11.50 13.28
C ARG A 141 -4.53 -10.85 13.28
N ILE A 142 -4.61 -9.60 12.86
CA ILE A 142 -5.87 -8.84 12.79
C ILE A 142 -6.49 -8.96 11.39
N HIS A 143 -5.68 -8.81 10.33
CA HIS A 143 -6.14 -8.81 8.94
C HIS A 143 -5.06 -9.36 8.02
N ASP A 144 -5.44 -10.17 7.03
CA ASP A 144 -4.50 -10.84 6.14
C ASP A 144 -3.79 -9.88 5.19
N GLU A 145 -4.44 -8.79 4.80
CA GLU A 145 -3.89 -7.77 3.88
C GLU A 145 -4.18 -6.36 4.41
N PRO A 146 -3.46 -5.88 5.45
CA PRO A 146 -3.62 -4.53 5.97
C PRO A 146 -3.15 -3.48 4.95
N ILE A 147 -3.77 -2.30 5.00
CA ILE A 147 -3.47 -1.16 4.13
C ILE A 147 -2.58 -0.18 4.91
N ILE A 148 -1.34 0.01 4.45
CA ILE A 148 -0.41 0.99 5.00
C ILE A 148 -0.70 2.34 4.34
N ALA A 149 -1.31 3.26 5.08
CA ALA A 149 -1.59 4.62 4.65
C ALA A 149 -0.43 5.53 5.07
N LEU A 150 0.21 6.16 4.09
CA LEU A 150 1.45 6.90 4.24
C LEU A 150 1.27 8.33 3.73
N ASP A 151 1.95 9.26 4.37
CA ASP A 151 1.92 10.67 4.02
C ASP A 151 2.40 10.89 2.56
N GLY A 152 1.84 11.89 1.89
CA GLY A 152 2.16 12.24 0.51
C GLY A 152 3.46 13.03 0.36
N ASP A 153 4.49 12.65 1.10
CA ASP A 153 5.79 13.31 1.07
C ASP A 153 6.97 12.33 0.88
N THR A 154 8.17 12.86 0.79
CA THR A 154 9.38 12.03 0.63
C THR A 154 9.71 11.19 1.86
N ALA A 155 9.23 11.55 3.04
CA ALA A 155 9.45 10.78 4.26
C ALA A 155 8.50 9.58 4.30
N GLY A 156 7.20 9.76 3.96
CA GLY A 156 6.23 8.69 3.80
C GLY A 156 6.66 7.68 2.72
N LEU A 157 7.15 8.15 1.56
CA LEU A 157 7.67 7.25 0.54
C LEU A 157 8.88 6.42 1.05
N ARG A 158 9.81 7.04 1.79
CA ARG A 158 10.93 6.31 2.42
C ARG A 158 10.45 5.33 3.48
N ALA A 159 9.40 5.68 4.23
CA ALA A 159 8.78 4.76 5.18
C ALA A 159 8.17 3.56 4.48
N ALA A 160 7.44 3.78 3.36
CA ALA A 160 6.93 2.72 2.50
C ALA A 160 8.02 1.73 2.06
N MET A 161 9.16 2.25 1.59
CA MET A 161 10.26 1.40 1.13
C MET A 161 10.88 0.57 2.25
N ARG A 162 11.02 1.14 3.46
CA ARG A 162 11.46 0.37 4.63
C ARG A 162 10.47 -0.76 4.99
N VAL A 163 9.16 -0.49 4.90
CA VAL A 163 8.15 -1.52 5.14
C VAL A 163 8.20 -2.62 4.09
N VAL A 164 8.45 -2.29 2.81
CA VAL A 164 8.66 -3.29 1.74
C VAL A 164 9.83 -4.21 2.10
N ASP A 165 11.00 -3.64 2.44
CA ASP A 165 12.19 -4.43 2.77
C ASP A 165 12.00 -5.30 4.01
N LEU A 166 11.29 -4.79 5.02
CA LEU A 166 10.94 -5.52 6.23
C LEU A 166 9.96 -6.66 5.93
N ALA A 167 8.95 -6.42 5.08
CA ALA A 167 7.89 -7.38 4.81
C ALA A 167 8.32 -8.53 3.90
N LEU A 168 9.17 -8.28 2.89
CA LEU A 168 9.55 -9.30 1.90
C LEU A 168 10.02 -10.64 2.50
N PRO A 169 10.86 -10.69 3.54
CA PRO A 169 11.25 -11.95 4.16
C PRO A 169 10.17 -12.58 5.05
N LEU A 170 9.10 -11.86 5.38
CA LEU A 170 8.08 -12.24 6.35
C LEU A 170 6.74 -12.61 5.72
N ILE A 171 6.49 -12.17 4.48
CA ILE A 171 5.24 -12.52 3.77
C ILE A 171 5.17 -14.01 3.49
N GLU A 172 3.96 -14.54 3.60
CA GLU A 172 3.64 -15.95 3.34
C GLU A 172 2.31 -16.06 2.58
N ALA A 173 1.96 -17.25 2.13
CA ALA A 173 0.73 -17.48 1.39
C ALA A 173 -0.50 -17.00 2.20
N GLY A 174 -1.30 -16.11 1.62
CA GLY A 174 -2.45 -15.48 2.26
C GLY A 174 -2.14 -14.24 3.11
N LYS A 175 -0.86 -13.87 3.31
CA LYS A 175 -0.45 -12.67 4.05
C LYS A 175 0.27 -11.70 3.13
N SER A 176 -0.22 -10.47 3.05
CA SER A 176 0.36 -9.42 2.21
C SER A 176 0.19 -8.04 2.85
N LEU A 177 0.56 -7.01 2.11
CA LEU A 177 0.34 -5.60 2.44
C LEU A 177 -0.15 -4.86 1.19
N ARG A 178 -1.01 -3.87 1.42
CA ARG A 178 -1.34 -2.85 0.42
C ARG A 178 -0.79 -1.51 0.88
N PHE A 179 -0.54 -0.62 -0.07
CA PHE A 179 0.00 0.71 0.21
C PHE A 179 -0.91 1.77 -0.39
N CYS A 180 -1.33 2.69 0.46
CA CYS A 180 -2.14 3.84 0.12
C CYS A 180 -1.27 5.08 0.32
N LEU A 181 -0.79 5.67 -0.77
CA LEU A 181 0.00 6.91 -0.74
C LEU A 181 -0.95 8.09 -0.81
N MET A 182 -0.87 9.00 0.15
CA MET A 182 -1.69 10.22 0.11
C MET A 182 -1.26 11.14 -1.05
N PRO A 183 -2.13 12.05 -1.50
CA PRO A 183 -1.75 13.11 -2.43
C PRO A 183 -0.60 13.95 -1.87
N GLU A 184 0.20 14.54 -2.77
CA GLU A 184 1.39 15.31 -2.41
C GLU A 184 1.10 16.37 -1.35
N GLY A 185 1.87 16.35 -0.26
CA GLY A 185 1.79 17.30 0.84
C GLY A 185 0.63 17.11 1.82
N LEU A 186 -0.19 16.05 1.66
CA LEU A 186 -1.30 15.75 2.57
C LEU A 186 -1.00 14.50 3.42
N ASP A 187 -1.49 14.52 4.64
CA ASP A 187 -1.69 13.34 5.47
C ASP A 187 -3.17 12.90 5.47
N PRO A 188 -3.54 11.76 6.07
CA PRO A 188 -4.94 11.31 6.14
C PRO A 188 -5.88 12.31 6.83
N ASP A 189 -5.44 13.00 7.89
CA ASP A 189 -6.22 14.03 8.61
C ASP A 189 -6.49 15.23 7.69
N ASP A 190 -5.46 15.74 7.02
CA ASP A 190 -5.57 16.85 6.07
C ASP A 190 -6.47 16.52 4.89
N LEU A 191 -6.35 15.31 4.32
CA LEU A 191 -7.21 14.87 3.21
C LEU A 191 -8.68 14.82 3.62
N ILE A 192 -8.97 14.25 4.79
CA ILE A 192 -10.36 14.16 5.31
C ILE A 192 -10.93 15.55 5.59
N ARG A 193 -10.15 16.45 6.19
CA ARG A 193 -10.58 17.82 6.46
C ARG A 193 -10.85 18.62 5.18
N ALA A 194 -10.00 18.48 4.18
CA ALA A 194 -10.09 19.24 2.94
C ALA A 194 -11.19 18.71 2.00
N GLN A 195 -11.36 17.39 1.92
CA GLN A 195 -12.15 16.76 0.86
C GLN A 195 -13.19 15.74 1.37
N GLY A 196 -13.24 15.52 2.68
CA GLY A 196 -14.18 14.61 3.34
C GLY A 196 -13.83 13.12 3.23
N PRO A 197 -14.59 12.26 3.96
CA PRO A 197 -14.31 10.81 4.02
C PRO A 197 -14.36 10.09 2.67
N GLY A 198 -15.17 10.59 1.73
CA GLY A 198 -15.26 10.00 0.38
C GLY A 198 -13.96 10.11 -0.42
N ALA A 199 -13.14 11.15 -0.20
CA ALA A 199 -11.82 11.26 -0.81
C ALA A 199 -10.86 10.21 -0.24
N MET A 200 -10.87 10.03 1.08
CA MET A 200 -10.08 9.00 1.74
C MET A 200 -10.46 7.59 1.27
N GLN A 201 -11.76 7.30 1.12
CA GLN A 201 -12.21 6.01 0.59
C GLN A 201 -11.65 5.76 -0.81
N ARG A 202 -11.70 6.74 -1.72
CA ARG A 202 -11.10 6.61 -3.07
C ARG A 202 -9.61 6.31 -3.02
N GLN A 203 -8.86 6.91 -2.09
CA GLN A 203 -7.42 6.61 -1.92
C GLN A 203 -7.21 5.18 -1.42
N LEU A 204 -8.01 4.73 -0.47
CA LEU A 204 -7.93 3.34 0.01
C LEU A 204 -8.26 2.34 -1.09
N ASP A 205 -9.29 2.61 -1.90
CA ASP A 205 -9.67 1.77 -3.04
C ASP A 205 -8.57 1.73 -4.13
N ALA A 206 -7.83 2.83 -4.28
CA ALA A 206 -6.68 2.94 -5.19
C ALA A 206 -5.37 2.38 -4.62
N SER A 207 -5.39 1.82 -3.40
CA SER A 207 -4.20 1.24 -2.78
C SER A 207 -3.57 0.15 -3.65
N ILE A 208 -2.24 0.12 -3.69
CA ILE A 208 -1.48 -0.81 -4.54
C ILE A 208 -0.89 -1.96 -3.73
N PRO A 209 -0.80 -3.17 -4.29
CA PRO A 209 -0.16 -4.31 -3.63
C PRO A 209 1.36 -4.12 -3.51
N LEU A 210 1.98 -4.83 -2.56
CA LEU A 210 3.41 -4.76 -2.24
C LEU A 210 4.29 -4.96 -3.49
N VAL A 211 3.96 -5.91 -4.36
CA VAL A 211 4.73 -6.16 -5.58
C VAL A 211 4.73 -4.96 -6.54
N GLN A 212 3.65 -4.20 -6.62
CA GLN A 212 3.59 -3.00 -7.44
C GLN A 212 4.39 -1.85 -6.84
N LEU A 213 4.42 -1.71 -5.52
CA LEU A 213 5.26 -0.72 -4.86
C LEU A 213 6.75 -1.07 -5.02
N LEU A 214 7.12 -2.35 -4.88
CA LEU A 214 8.48 -2.84 -5.19
C LEU A 214 8.87 -2.51 -6.63
N TRP A 215 7.97 -2.75 -7.60
CA TRP A 215 8.19 -2.40 -8.99
C TRP A 215 8.42 -0.90 -9.20
N ARG A 216 7.57 -0.05 -8.61
CA ARG A 216 7.72 1.41 -8.68
C ARG A 216 9.08 1.86 -8.14
N ARG A 217 9.51 1.35 -7.00
CA ARG A 217 10.82 1.64 -6.40
C ARG A 217 11.97 1.40 -7.38
N GLU A 218 11.88 0.32 -8.13
CA GLU A 218 12.96 -0.07 -9.03
C GLU A 218 12.88 0.62 -10.40
N THR A 219 11.75 1.19 -10.77
CA THR A 219 11.52 1.75 -12.12
C THR A 219 11.25 3.24 -12.17
N GLU A 220 10.62 3.82 -11.15
CA GLU A 220 10.20 5.22 -11.17
C GLU A 220 11.40 6.17 -11.19
N GLY A 221 11.38 7.15 -12.10
CA GLY A 221 12.45 8.12 -12.29
C GLY A 221 13.75 7.56 -12.89
N LYS A 222 13.78 6.28 -13.33
CA LYS A 222 14.96 5.64 -13.91
C LYS A 222 14.81 5.47 -15.42
N ALA A 223 15.90 5.70 -16.17
CA ALA A 223 15.95 5.42 -17.60
C ALA A 223 16.50 4.01 -17.87
N PHE A 224 15.88 3.30 -18.82
CA PHE A 224 16.28 1.93 -19.21
C PHE A 224 16.62 1.87 -20.70
N ASP A 225 17.44 2.80 -21.16
CA ASP A 225 17.85 3.01 -22.55
C ASP A 225 19.03 2.13 -22.97
N SER A 226 19.73 1.47 -22.04
CA SER A 226 20.83 0.56 -22.35
C SER A 226 20.59 -0.86 -21.81
N PRO A 227 21.24 -1.88 -22.41
CA PRO A 227 21.21 -3.26 -21.90
C PRO A 227 21.71 -3.40 -20.47
N GLU A 228 22.73 -2.63 -20.09
CA GLU A 228 23.31 -2.64 -18.75
C GLU A 228 22.32 -2.14 -17.69
N ARG A 229 21.58 -1.07 -17.99
CA ARG A 229 20.52 -0.53 -17.11
C ARG A 229 19.37 -1.51 -16.96
N LYS A 230 18.97 -2.20 -18.04
CA LYS A 230 17.96 -3.27 -17.97
C LYS A 230 18.47 -4.46 -17.15
N ALA A 231 19.74 -4.86 -17.31
CA ALA A 231 20.34 -5.93 -16.52
C ALA A 231 20.47 -5.55 -15.04
N ALA A 232 20.74 -4.28 -14.72
CA ALA A 232 20.77 -3.78 -13.35
C ALA A 232 19.37 -3.85 -12.69
N LEU A 233 18.29 -3.46 -13.40
CA LEU A 233 16.92 -3.64 -12.95
C LEU A 233 16.60 -5.11 -12.68
N ASP A 234 16.95 -6.00 -13.63
CA ASP A 234 16.73 -7.45 -13.50
C ASP A 234 17.45 -8.04 -12.28
N ARG A 235 18.64 -7.52 -11.94
CA ARG A 235 19.39 -7.92 -10.75
C ARG A 235 18.70 -7.44 -9.49
N SER A 236 18.38 -6.15 -9.39
CA SER A 236 17.75 -5.55 -8.21
C SER A 236 16.43 -6.24 -7.85
N LEU A 237 15.54 -6.43 -8.83
CA LEU A 237 14.28 -7.13 -8.64
C LEU A 237 14.47 -8.59 -8.20
N ARG A 238 15.43 -9.30 -8.81
CA ARG A 238 15.74 -10.68 -8.45
C ARG A 238 16.27 -10.79 -7.02
N ASP A 239 17.13 -9.86 -6.62
CA ASP A 239 17.69 -9.84 -5.28
C ASP A 239 16.62 -9.55 -4.22
N ALA A 240 15.69 -8.62 -4.50
CA ALA A 240 14.54 -8.35 -3.64
C ALA A 240 13.61 -9.59 -3.51
N ILE A 241 13.26 -10.23 -4.64
CA ILE A 241 12.39 -11.41 -4.64
C ILE A 241 13.03 -12.60 -3.90
N ARG A 242 14.35 -12.73 -3.90
CA ARG A 242 15.07 -13.79 -3.15
C ARG A 242 14.86 -13.71 -1.64
N LEU A 243 14.54 -12.54 -1.09
CA LEU A 243 14.23 -12.38 0.33
C LEU A 243 12.95 -13.13 0.74
N ILE A 244 12.02 -13.35 -0.17
CA ILE A 244 10.77 -14.09 0.08
C ILE A 244 11.12 -15.54 0.41
N ARG A 245 10.78 -15.98 1.63
CA ARG A 245 11.12 -17.33 2.13
C ARG A 245 10.28 -18.41 1.47
N ASP A 246 8.97 -18.16 1.26
CA ASP A 246 8.04 -19.10 0.65
C ASP A 246 8.38 -19.30 -0.85
N PRO A 247 8.70 -20.52 -1.30
CA PRO A 247 9.08 -20.78 -2.69
C PRO A 247 7.93 -20.57 -3.69
N SER A 248 6.68 -20.84 -3.28
CA SER A 248 5.50 -20.66 -4.13
C SER A 248 5.22 -19.18 -4.34
N LEU A 249 5.22 -18.41 -3.25
CA LEU A 249 5.05 -16.97 -3.30
C LEU A 249 6.18 -16.29 -4.09
N ARG A 250 7.44 -16.72 -3.88
CA ARG A 250 8.60 -16.22 -4.65
C ARG A 250 8.41 -16.42 -6.16
N ARG A 251 7.87 -17.56 -6.58
CA ARG A 251 7.57 -17.83 -8.00
C ARG A 251 6.50 -16.87 -8.53
N HIS A 252 5.38 -16.69 -7.83
CA HIS A 252 4.33 -15.76 -8.23
C HIS A 252 4.80 -14.31 -8.30
N TYR A 253 5.67 -13.87 -7.39
CA TYR A 253 6.32 -12.55 -7.48
C TYR A 253 7.21 -12.45 -8.72
N GLY A 254 7.96 -13.52 -9.05
CA GLY A 254 8.76 -13.60 -10.27
C GLY A 254 7.92 -13.50 -11.54
N ASP A 255 6.78 -14.20 -11.58
CA ASP A 255 5.84 -14.15 -12.71
C ASP A 255 5.23 -12.76 -12.89
N GLU A 256 4.79 -12.13 -11.80
CA GLU A 256 4.23 -10.77 -11.83
C GLU A 256 5.27 -9.72 -12.27
N VAL A 257 6.49 -9.80 -11.74
CA VAL A 257 7.60 -8.92 -12.16
C VAL A 257 7.94 -9.12 -13.64
N ASN A 258 7.94 -10.37 -14.14
CA ASN A 258 8.13 -10.65 -15.57
C ASN A 258 7.01 -10.03 -16.41
N ARG A 259 5.76 -10.10 -15.98
CA ARG A 259 4.61 -9.46 -16.63
C ARG A 259 4.79 -7.94 -16.70
N LEU A 260 5.14 -7.29 -15.59
CA LEU A 260 5.39 -5.84 -15.53
C LEU A 260 6.57 -5.44 -16.43
N ARG A 261 7.63 -6.25 -16.46
CA ARG A 261 8.80 -6.04 -17.32
C ARG A 261 8.44 -6.14 -18.81
N GLN A 262 7.60 -7.11 -19.17
CA GLN A 262 7.09 -7.23 -20.54
C GLN A 262 6.26 -6.01 -20.95
N GLN A 263 5.46 -5.46 -20.04
CA GLN A 263 4.72 -4.22 -20.30
C GLN A 263 5.67 -3.04 -20.50
N LEU A 264 6.71 -2.90 -19.66
CA LEU A 264 7.67 -1.79 -19.76
C LEU A 264 8.52 -1.85 -21.05
N PHE A 265 8.99 -3.06 -21.43
CA PHE A 265 9.91 -3.25 -22.56
C PHE A 265 9.27 -3.84 -23.81
N GLY A 266 8.07 -4.41 -23.71
CA GLY A 266 7.36 -5.09 -24.79
C GLY A 266 6.65 -4.15 -25.76
N ALA A 267 6.24 -2.98 -25.31
CA ALA A 267 5.59 -1.97 -26.16
C ALA A 267 6.45 -1.47 -27.34
N GLY A 268 7.76 -1.71 -27.32
CA GLY A 268 8.68 -1.39 -28.42
C GLY A 268 8.91 -2.53 -29.43
N ARG A 269 8.49 -3.75 -29.15
CA ARG A 269 8.77 -4.92 -30.03
C ARG A 269 7.76 -5.16 -31.14
N SER A 270 6.66 -4.47 -31.14
CA SER A 270 5.60 -4.59 -32.15
C SER A 270 5.97 -3.97 -33.53
N ARG A 271 7.14 -3.33 -33.68
CA ARG A 271 7.55 -2.66 -34.95
C ARG A 271 8.79 -3.18 -35.64
N ALA A 272 9.39 -4.27 -35.19
CA ALA A 272 10.58 -4.85 -35.85
C ALA A 272 10.49 -6.38 -35.95
N ALA A 273 9.44 -6.90 -36.56
CA ALA A 273 9.40 -8.28 -37.05
C ALA A 273 9.61 -8.28 -38.56
N GLY A 274 10.82 -7.87 -38.98
CA GLY A 274 11.33 -8.00 -40.32
C GLY A 274 12.67 -8.74 -40.29
N THR A 275 12.69 -9.96 -40.84
CA THR A 275 13.84 -10.73 -41.32
C THR A 275 15.01 -10.91 -40.34
N GLY A 276 15.05 -12.03 -39.65
CA GLY A 276 16.19 -12.51 -38.90
C GLY A 276 16.24 -14.04 -38.86
N PHE A 277 17.21 -14.56 -39.57
CA PHE A 277 17.74 -15.92 -39.64
C PHE A 277 17.45 -16.80 -38.39
N ARG A 278 16.70 -17.90 -38.57
CA ARG A 278 16.50 -18.94 -37.58
C ARG A 278 17.58 -20.04 -37.75
N PRO A 279 18.39 -20.35 -36.73
CA PRO A 279 19.19 -21.59 -36.75
C PRO A 279 18.23 -22.79 -36.57
N ARG A 280 18.39 -23.73 -37.47
CA ARG A 280 17.68 -25.02 -37.45
C ARG A 280 18.29 -25.92 -36.36
N GLY A 281 17.64 -26.05 -35.21
CA GLY A 281 17.88 -27.16 -34.26
C GLY A 281 16.90 -28.32 -34.52
N PRO A 282 17.19 -29.55 -34.04
CA PRO A 282 16.44 -30.75 -34.43
C PRO A 282 14.98 -30.67 -33.96
N ARG A 283 14.09 -30.98 -34.91
CA ARG A 283 12.65 -31.04 -34.71
C ARG A 283 12.27 -32.26 -33.87
N PHE A 284 11.78 -32.03 -32.64
CA PHE A 284 10.84 -32.97 -32.05
C PHE A 284 9.43 -32.57 -32.49
N ASN A 285 8.86 -33.39 -33.33
CA ASN A 285 7.54 -33.21 -33.94
C ASN A 285 6.49 -33.79 -32.98
N GLN A 286 6.01 -32.99 -31.99
CA GLN A 286 4.73 -33.22 -31.35
C GLN A 286 3.94 -31.92 -31.42
N PRO A 287 2.71 -31.92 -31.97
CA PRO A 287 1.85 -30.75 -31.90
C PRO A 287 1.49 -30.49 -30.44
N ALA A 288 1.75 -29.24 -29.97
CA ALA A 288 1.33 -28.81 -28.65
C ALA A 288 -0.19 -28.99 -28.54
N GLN A 289 -0.64 -29.82 -27.62
CA GLN A 289 -2.06 -29.93 -27.32
C GLN A 289 -2.49 -28.65 -26.57
N PRO A 290 -3.53 -27.94 -27.06
CA PRO A 290 -4.04 -26.74 -26.35
C PRO A 290 -4.59 -27.15 -24.98
N MET A 291 -4.28 -26.33 -23.96
CA MET A 291 -4.83 -26.53 -22.61
C MET A 291 -6.36 -26.48 -22.62
N VAL A 292 -6.99 -27.18 -21.67
CA VAL A 292 -8.47 -27.28 -21.57
C VAL A 292 -9.12 -25.89 -21.50
N GLU A 293 -8.48 -24.94 -20.80
CA GLU A 293 -8.92 -23.54 -20.68
C GLU A 293 -8.84 -22.77 -22.01
N THR A 294 -7.88 -23.08 -22.88
CA THR A 294 -7.79 -22.49 -24.23
C THR A 294 -8.87 -23.05 -25.16
N LYS A 295 -9.28 -24.29 -24.97
CA LYS A 295 -10.39 -24.91 -25.73
C LYS A 295 -11.76 -24.40 -25.29
N ALA A 296 -11.90 -23.89 -24.05
CA ALA A 296 -13.12 -23.34 -23.48
C ALA A 296 -13.23 -21.82 -23.64
N SER A 297 -12.23 -21.15 -24.20
CA SER A 297 -12.30 -19.70 -24.44
C SER A 297 -13.30 -19.38 -25.54
N ALA A 298 -14.07 -18.30 -25.37
CA ALA A 298 -15.03 -17.83 -26.38
C ALA A 298 -14.36 -17.61 -27.76
N LEU A 299 -13.06 -17.24 -27.79
CA LEU A 299 -12.25 -17.10 -29.01
C LEU A 299 -11.96 -18.44 -29.72
N ALA A 300 -11.79 -19.54 -28.96
CA ALA A 300 -11.51 -20.85 -29.53
C ALA A 300 -12.79 -21.58 -29.97
N ALA A 301 -13.94 -21.22 -29.39
CA ALA A 301 -15.26 -21.75 -29.72
C ALA A 301 -15.92 -20.98 -30.88
N ALA A 302 -15.46 -19.77 -31.19
CA ALA A 302 -15.99 -18.91 -32.23
C ALA A 302 -15.29 -19.20 -33.57
N GLY A 303 -16.04 -19.74 -34.53
CA GLY A 303 -15.57 -19.97 -35.90
C GLY A 303 -15.34 -18.66 -36.68
N ALA A 304 -15.01 -18.74 -37.95
CA ALA A 304 -14.72 -17.63 -38.89
C ALA A 304 -15.62 -16.36 -38.75
N PRO A 305 -16.93 -16.48 -38.44
CA PRO A 305 -17.80 -15.29 -38.26
C PRO A 305 -17.39 -14.36 -37.13
N PHE A 306 -16.79 -14.88 -36.06
CA PHE A 306 -16.38 -14.05 -34.91
C PHE A 306 -15.09 -13.24 -35.16
N GLU A 307 -14.17 -13.80 -35.95
CA GLU A 307 -12.97 -13.05 -36.37
C GLU A 307 -13.32 -11.84 -37.22
N GLU A 308 -14.32 -12.00 -38.10
CA GLU A 308 -14.81 -10.93 -38.97
C GLU A 308 -15.45 -9.82 -38.14
N GLN A 309 -16.36 -10.15 -37.20
CA GLN A 309 -16.98 -9.21 -36.26
C GLN A 309 -15.94 -8.44 -35.43
N LEU A 310 -14.91 -9.13 -34.95
CA LEU A 310 -13.86 -8.50 -34.15
C LEU A 310 -13.03 -7.52 -35.00
N ARG A 311 -12.74 -7.85 -36.25
CA ARG A 311 -12.04 -6.94 -37.20
C ARG A 311 -12.85 -5.69 -37.47
N GLU A 312 -14.14 -5.83 -37.76
CA GLU A 312 -15.07 -4.71 -37.98
C GLU A 312 -15.09 -3.80 -36.73
N ALA A 313 -15.27 -4.36 -35.54
CA ALA A 313 -15.29 -3.60 -34.29
C ALA A 313 -13.99 -2.83 -34.06
N VAL A 314 -12.83 -3.43 -34.32
CA VAL A 314 -11.53 -2.78 -34.16
C VAL A 314 -11.34 -1.62 -35.15
N ILE A 315 -11.76 -1.78 -36.42
CA ILE A 315 -11.69 -0.74 -37.45
C ILE A 315 -12.55 0.46 -37.02
N LEU A 316 -13.84 0.21 -36.69
CA LEU A 316 -14.78 1.24 -36.32
C LEU A 316 -14.35 1.96 -35.04
N ALA A 317 -13.93 1.25 -33.99
CA ALA A 317 -13.42 1.82 -32.75
C ALA A 317 -12.16 2.67 -32.97
N THR A 318 -11.28 2.26 -33.89
CA THR A 318 -10.07 3.03 -34.23
C THR A 318 -10.43 4.37 -34.89
N LEU A 319 -11.37 4.36 -35.83
CA LEU A 319 -11.82 5.58 -36.53
C LEU A 319 -12.59 6.51 -35.58
N MET A 320 -13.42 5.97 -34.69
CA MET A 320 -14.08 6.76 -33.64
C MET A 320 -13.07 7.42 -32.68
N HIS A 321 -11.99 6.72 -32.35
CA HIS A 321 -10.96 7.25 -31.45
C HIS A 321 -9.98 8.23 -32.14
N ARG A 322 -9.87 8.16 -33.47
CA ARG A 322 -9.02 9.03 -34.31
C ARG A 322 -9.77 9.54 -35.54
N PRO A 323 -10.69 10.51 -35.37
CA PRO A 323 -11.49 11.03 -36.47
C PRO A 323 -10.69 11.62 -37.66
N SER A 324 -9.45 12.03 -37.39
CA SER A 324 -8.55 12.54 -38.45
C SER A 324 -8.21 11.50 -39.54
N LEU A 325 -8.36 10.20 -39.23
CA LEU A 325 -8.11 9.13 -40.20
C LEU A 325 -9.31 8.88 -41.14
N ILE A 326 -10.49 9.38 -40.81
CA ILE A 326 -11.71 9.13 -41.62
C ILE A 326 -11.51 9.68 -43.06
N ALA A 327 -10.90 10.87 -43.20
CA ALA A 327 -10.65 11.49 -44.50
C ALA A 327 -9.77 10.62 -45.40
N ASP A 328 -8.83 9.87 -44.85
CA ASP A 328 -7.90 9.02 -45.60
C ASP A 328 -8.53 7.66 -45.97
N PHE A 329 -9.57 7.20 -45.25
CA PHE A 329 -10.20 5.88 -45.43
C PHE A 329 -11.70 5.95 -45.75
N VAL A 330 -12.22 7.10 -46.19
CA VAL A 330 -13.65 7.32 -46.47
C VAL A 330 -14.19 6.28 -47.47
N THR A 331 -13.50 6.06 -48.56
CA THR A 331 -13.92 5.12 -49.60
C THR A 331 -13.91 3.68 -49.13
N ASP A 332 -12.93 3.32 -48.30
CA ASP A 332 -12.86 1.96 -47.72
C ASP A 332 -13.97 1.76 -46.66
N LEU A 333 -14.31 2.80 -45.92
CA LEU A 333 -15.39 2.79 -44.95
C LEU A 333 -16.78 2.68 -45.63
N GLU A 334 -16.99 3.37 -46.76
CA GLU A 334 -18.21 3.22 -47.58
C GLU A 334 -18.43 1.80 -48.07
N HIS A 335 -17.34 1.10 -48.41
CA HIS A 335 -17.40 -0.28 -48.94
C HIS A 335 -17.29 -1.35 -47.88
N LEU A 336 -17.10 -0.96 -46.63
CA LEU A 336 -17.01 -1.91 -45.50
C LEU A 336 -18.35 -2.64 -45.29
N GLN A 337 -18.36 -3.91 -45.60
CA GLN A 337 -19.52 -4.77 -45.28
C GLN A 337 -19.47 -5.11 -43.79
N THR A 338 -20.54 -4.83 -43.08
CA THR A 338 -20.64 -5.09 -41.63
C THR A 338 -21.58 -6.28 -41.40
N SER A 339 -21.14 -7.18 -40.49
CA SER A 339 -21.86 -8.40 -40.15
C SER A 339 -22.88 -8.19 -39.00
N GLN A 340 -22.85 -7.05 -38.31
CA GLN A 340 -23.71 -6.73 -37.17
C GLN A 340 -24.43 -5.38 -37.40
N PRO A 341 -25.73 -5.26 -36.98
CA PRO A 341 -26.50 -4.01 -37.10
C PRO A 341 -25.86 -2.83 -36.35
N GLU A 342 -25.23 -3.11 -35.19
CA GLU A 342 -24.54 -2.10 -34.38
C GLU A 342 -23.30 -1.55 -35.10
N HIS A 343 -22.56 -2.39 -35.81
CA HIS A 343 -21.41 -1.97 -36.62
C HIS A 343 -21.85 -1.14 -37.84
N GLU A 344 -22.97 -1.48 -38.43
CA GLU A 344 -23.56 -0.71 -39.54
C GLU A 344 -23.97 0.70 -39.08
N THR A 345 -24.60 0.77 -37.91
CA THR A 345 -24.97 2.05 -37.30
C THR A 345 -23.73 2.91 -37.01
N ALA A 346 -22.68 2.31 -36.40
CA ALA A 346 -21.43 3.01 -36.14
C ALA A 346 -20.74 3.50 -37.41
N ARG A 347 -20.70 2.68 -38.50
CA ARG A 347 -20.17 3.06 -39.80
C ARG A 347 -20.91 4.27 -40.38
N ASN A 348 -22.25 4.25 -40.33
CA ASN A 348 -23.08 5.31 -40.89
C ASN A 348 -22.98 6.64 -40.11
N VAL A 349 -22.58 6.59 -38.84
CA VAL A 349 -22.31 7.80 -38.04
C VAL A 349 -20.93 8.40 -38.36
N LEU A 350 -19.97 7.56 -38.81
CA LEU A 350 -18.61 7.98 -39.15
C LEU A 350 -18.51 8.54 -40.58
N LEU A 351 -19.43 8.16 -41.50
CA LEU A 351 -19.61 8.69 -42.85
C LEU A 351 -20.43 9.99 -42.83
#